data_d707a77265cc3f40b6f763367095b0af
#
_entry.id   d707a77265cc3f40b6f763367095b0af
#
_cell.length_a   1.000
_cell.length_b   1.000
_cell.length_c   1.000
_cell.angle_alpha   90.00
_cell.angle_beta   90.00
_cell.angle_gamma   90.00
#
_symmetry.space_group_name_H-M   'P 1'
#
loop_
_entity.id
_entity.type
_entity.pdbx_description
1 polymer ?
#
loop_
_entity_poly.entity_id
_entity_poly.type
_entity_poly.pdbx_seq_one_letter_code
_entity_poly.pdbx_strand_id
1 'polypeptide(L)'
;MDRICLRCADAALLEPLEEAARELGLPLDMDGRPVWLEPGGKGLRIDPRGDAVQVCYGTRAAAFRALSLLPETLERQDVFLQSPRFTLNGVLVDASRNAVPKPETLYQLIRRCAAMGLNALFLYTEDTIELPDYPYFGYMRGAYTAQEIRKLDDYAARF
;
A
#
# COMPACT_ATOMS: atom_id res chain seq x y z
N MET A 1 -6.18 -7.16 19.51
CA MET A 1 -5.85 -5.73 19.28
C MET A 1 -7.11 -4.92 19.49
N ASP A 2 -7.02 -3.82 20.22
CA ASP A 2 -8.14 -2.91 20.43
C ASP A 2 -8.54 -2.24 19.13
N ARG A 3 -9.77 -1.71 19.09
CA ARG A 3 -10.25 -0.90 17.96
C ARG A 3 -9.43 0.37 17.85
N ILE A 4 -9.11 0.78 16.63
CA ILE A 4 -8.28 1.96 16.33
C ILE A 4 -9.03 2.94 15.43
N CYS A 5 -8.73 4.23 15.60
CA CYS A 5 -9.22 5.32 14.76
C CYS A 5 -8.03 6.01 14.09
N LEU A 6 -7.92 5.87 12.78
CA LEU A 6 -6.85 6.53 12.02
C LEU A 6 -7.13 8.03 11.90
N ARG A 7 -6.11 8.83 12.17
CA ARG A 7 -6.08 10.29 11.99
C ARG A 7 -4.81 10.65 11.24
N CYS A 8 -4.93 11.32 10.12
CA CYS A 8 -3.77 11.69 9.30
C CYS A 8 -3.74 13.19 9.07
N ALA A 9 -2.58 13.80 9.27
CA ALA A 9 -2.37 15.23 9.00
C ALA A 9 -2.51 15.56 7.50
N ASP A 10 -2.11 14.62 6.62
CA ASP A 10 -2.41 14.69 5.20
C ASP A 10 -3.75 14.03 4.91
N ALA A 11 -4.78 14.87 4.71
CA ALA A 11 -6.15 14.40 4.45
C ALA A 11 -6.27 13.51 3.20
N ALA A 12 -5.39 13.68 2.20
CA ALA A 12 -5.39 12.89 0.98
C ALA A 12 -4.94 11.45 1.22
N LEU A 13 -4.20 11.19 2.31
CA LEU A 13 -3.75 9.85 2.67
C LEU A 13 -4.75 9.07 3.53
N LEU A 14 -5.72 9.73 4.18
CA LEU A 14 -6.57 9.07 5.16
C LEU A 14 -7.38 7.92 4.54
N GLU A 15 -8.09 8.19 3.45
CA GLU A 15 -8.90 7.18 2.77
C GLU A 15 -8.06 5.99 2.26
N PRO A 16 -6.92 6.18 1.55
CA PRO A 16 -6.02 5.09 1.18
C PRO A 16 -5.46 4.30 2.37
N LEU A 17 -5.11 4.97 3.48
CA LEU A 17 -4.65 4.31 4.71
C LEU A 17 -5.74 3.42 5.32
N GLU A 18 -6.98 3.91 5.38
CA GLU A 18 -8.11 3.10 5.85
C GLU A 18 -8.39 1.91 4.92
N GLU A 19 -8.28 2.10 3.61
CA GLU A 19 -8.43 1.03 2.63
C GLU A 19 -7.37 -0.06 2.83
N ALA A 20 -6.11 0.31 2.99
CA ALA A 20 -5.02 -0.62 3.28
C ALA A 20 -5.18 -1.29 4.67
N ALA A 21 -5.65 -0.55 5.66
CA ALA A 21 -5.91 -1.09 7.00
C ALA A 21 -7.02 -2.16 6.99
N ARG A 22 -8.09 -1.94 6.22
CA ARG A 22 -9.15 -2.95 6.01
C ARG A 22 -8.63 -4.18 5.29
N GLU A 23 -7.76 -4.02 4.29
CA GLU A 23 -7.11 -5.14 3.60
C GLU A 23 -6.26 -6.00 4.56
N LEU A 24 -5.67 -5.38 5.59
CA LEU A 24 -4.93 -6.06 6.65
C LEU A 24 -5.83 -6.63 7.75
N GLY A 25 -7.13 -6.38 7.72
CA GLY A 25 -8.06 -6.80 8.77
C GLY A 25 -7.89 -6.04 10.08
N LEU A 26 -7.36 -4.80 10.05
CA LEU A 26 -7.25 -3.98 11.24
C LEU A 26 -8.64 -3.53 11.72
N PRO A 27 -8.93 -3.60 13.02
CA PRO A 27 -10.24 -3.27 13.58
C PRO A 27 -10.44 -1.73 13.66
N LEU A 28 -10.85 -1.14 12.54
CA LEU A 28 -11.12 0.30 12.46
C LEU A 28 -12.46 0.65 13.10
N ASP A 29 -12.47 1.68 13.94
CA ASP A 29 -13.66 2.22 14.60
C ASP A 29 -13.45 3.72 14.90
N MET A 30 -14.47 4.55 14.71
CA MET A 30 -14.39 5.99 14.97
C MET A 30 -14.16 6.31 16.44
N ASP A 31 -14.65 5.45 17.33
CA ASP A 31 -14.49 5.56 18.79
C ASP A 31 -13.28 4.74 19.30
N GLY A 32 -12.49 4.17 18.39
CA GLY A 32 -11.28 3.42 18.72
C GLY A 32 -10.14 4.30 19.20
N ARG A 33 -9.09 3.65 19.72
CA ARG A 33 -7.87 4.34 20.16
C ARG A 33 -7.29 5.15 19.01
N PRO A 34 -7.07 6.47 19.18
CA PRO A 34 -6.54 7.31 18.11
C PRO A 34 -5.13 6.88 17.67
N VAL A 35 -4.91 6.79 16.37
CA VAL A 35 -3.60 6.61 15.73
C VAL A 35 -3.34 7.83 14.86
N TRP A 36 -2.49 8.72 15.34
CA TRP A 36 -2.12 9.95 14.65
C TRP A 36 -0.94 9.72 13.73
N LEU A 37 -1.13 9.96 12.42
CA LEU A 37 -0.09 9.87 11.41
C LEU A 37 0.31 11.28 10.97
N GLU A 38 1.57 11.64 11.23
CA GLU A 38 2.11 12.97 10.92
C GLU A 38 3.38 12.85 10.10
N PRO A 39 3.56 13.70 9.06
CA PRO A 39 4.81 13.73 8.32
C PRO A 39 5.93 14.28 9.20
N GLY A 40 7.11 13.66 9.14
CA GLY A 40 8.30 14.14 9.86
C GLY A 40 9.43 13.12 9.90
N GLY A 41 10.65 13.62 10.08
CA GLY A 41 11.84 12.80 10.16
C GLY A 41 12.26 12.16 8.82
N LYS A 42 13.18 11.19 8.89
CA LYS A 42 13.74 10.50 7.71
C LYS A 42 13.29 9.04 7.57
N GLY A 43 12.45 8.56 8.50
CA GLY A 43 12.05 7.15 8.56
C GLY A 43 10.65 7.00 9.12
N LEU A 44 10.44 5.91 9.82
CA LEU A 44 9.20 5.60 10.51
C LEU A 44 9.47 5.52 12.02
N ARG A 45 8.65 6.21 12.80
CA ARG A 45 8.58 6.08 14.25
C ARG A 45 7.14 5.81 14.64
N ILE A 46 6.92 4.76 15.43
CA ILE A 46 5.63 4.46 16.05
C ILE A 46 5.83 4.49 17.56
N ASP A 47 5.08 5.33 18.26
CA ASP A 47 5.08 5.42 19.70
C ASP A 47 3.68 5.04 20.24
N PRO A 48 3.54 3.86 20.84
CA PRO A 48 2.26 3.38 21.35
C PRO A 48 1.92 3.89 22.75
N ARG A 49 2.80 4.66 23.38
CA ARG A 49 2.62 5.10 24.78
C ARG A 49 1.61 6.21 24.90
N GLY A 50 0.78 6.16 25.96
CA GLY A 50 -0.27 7.14 26.22
C GLY A 50 -1.62 6.76 25.63
N ASP A 51 -2.54 7.71 25.60
CA ASP A 51 -3.94 7.48 25.18
C ASP A 51 -4.09 7.36 23.65
N ALA A 52 -3.12 7.87 22.90
CA ALA A 52 -3.07 7.80 21.45
C ALA A 52 -1.74 7.22 20.97
N VAL A 53 -1.75 6.54 19.82
CA VAL A 53 -0.54 6.11 19.13
C VAL A 53 -0.04 7.25 18.26
N GLN A 54 1.25 7.59 18.36
CA GLN A 54 1.88 8.61 17.51
C GLN A 54 2.71 7.91 16.43
N VAL A 55 2.41 8.21 15.18
CA VAL A 55 3.14 7.73 14.00
C VAL A 55 3.75 8.90 13.28
N CYS A 56 5.10 8.95 13.24
CA CYS A 56 5.84 9.96 12.49
C CYS A 56 6.50 9.28 11.28
N TYR A 57 6.23 9.77 10.06
CA TYR A 57 6.69 9.16 8.83
C TYR A 57 7.44 10.13 7.92
N GLY A 58 8.58 9.70 7.37
CA GLY A 58 9.38 10.48 6.43
C GLY A 58 8.98 10.32 4.96
N THR A 59 8.24 9.27 4.62
CA THR A 59 7.76 8.99 3.26
C THR A 59 6.35 8.40 3.30
N ARG A 60 5.61 8.53 2.20
CA ARG A 60 4.28 7.90 2.06
C ARG A 60 4.33 6.40 2.33
N ALA A 61 5.30 5.68 1.75
CA ALA A 61 5.49 4.24 1.99
C ALA A 61 5.69 3.91 3.49
N ALA A 62 6.34 4.80 4.26
CA ALA A 62 6.50 4.61 5.70
C ALA A 62 5.17 4.76 6.45
N ALA A 63 4.27 5.67 6.01
CA ALA A 63 2.94 5.79 6.60
C ALA A 63 2.12 4.50 6.43
N PHE A 64 2.11 3.91 5.23
CA PHE A 64 1.45 2.63 4.99
C PHE A 64 2.12 1.47 5.74
N ARG A 65 3.46 1.45 5.79
CA ARG A 65 4.22 0.45 6.55
C ARG A 65 3.83 0.43 8.03
N ALA A 66 3.52 1.58 8.61
CA ALA A 66 3.07 1.67 9.99
C ALA A 66 1.87 0.75 10.27
N LEU A 67 0.90 0.66 9.35
CA LEU A 67 -0.30 -0.15 9.52
C LEU A 67 0.01 -1.62 9.81
N SER A 68 0.95 -2.22 9.08
CA SER A 68 1.33 -3.62 9.29
C SER A 68 2.13 -3.86 10.58
N LEU A 69 2.70 -2.80 11.16
CA LEU A 69 3.50 -2.86 12.39
C LEU A 69 2.68 -2.53 13.65
N LEU A 70 1.51 -1.88 13.49
CA LEU A 70 0.66 -1.50 14.61
C LEU A 70 0.34 -2.66 15.56
N PRO A 71 -0.08 -3.86 15.09
CA PRO A 71 -0.44 -4.95 15.99
C PRO A 71 0.68 -5.33 16.95
N GLU A 72 1.88 -5.56 16.41
CA GLU A 72 3.06 -5.92 17.19
C GLU A 72 3.51 -4.79 18.13
N THR A 73 3.52 -3.55 17.62
CA THR A 73 3.94 -2.39 18.41
C THR A 73 2.99 -2.12 19.57
N LEU A 74 1.67 -2.29 19.34
CA LEU A 74 0.66 -2.14 20.38
C LEU A 74 0.72 -3.25 21.43
N GLU A 75 1.07 -4.47 21.04
CA GLU A 75 1.25 -5.57 21.98
C GLU A 75 2.48 -5.36 22.89
N ARG A 76 3.61 -4.96 22.28
CA ARG A 76 4.88 -4.75 22.99
C ARG A 76 4.91 -3.47 23.82
N GLN A 77 4.09 -2.47 23.48
CA GLN A 77 4.10 -1.14 24.08
C GLN A 77 5.47 -0.43 24.03
N ASP A 78 6.30 -0.79 23.06
CA ASP A 78 7.64 -0.23 22.85
C ASP A 78 7.64 0.71 21.64
N VAL A 79 8.52 1.72 21.67
CA VAL A 79 8.74 2.61 20.52
C VAL A 79 9.42 1.84 19.40
N PHE A 80 8.77 1.82 18.24
CA PHE A 80 9.34 1.24 17.03
C PHE A 80 10.01 2.31 16.18
N LEU A 81 11.22 2.02 15.68
CA LEU A 81 11.98 2.89 14.79
C LEU A 81 12.47 2.09 13.58
N GLN A 82 12.25 2.64 12.37
CA GLN A 82 12.76 2.06 11.14
C GLN A 82 13.23 3.15 10.18
N SER A 83 14.37 2.94 9.53
CA SER A 83 14.87 3.82 8.46
C SER A 83 14.96 3.05 7.16
N PRO A 84 14.43 3.58 6.04
CA PRO A 84 14.53 2.95 4.74
C PRO A 84 15.99 2.93 4.29
N ARG A 85 16.43 1.80 3.70
CA ARG A 85 17.76 1.67 3.09
C ARG A 85 17.76 2.01 1.60
N PHE A 86 16.60 1.88 0.96
CA PHE A 86 16.43 2.09 -0.48
C PHE A 86 15.35 3.14 -0.73
N THR A 87 15.53 3.94 -1.75
CA THR A 87 14.55 4.94 -2.21
C THR A 87 13.47 4.31 -3.09
N LEU A 88 13.80 3.21 -3.78
CA LEU A 88 12.89 2.41 -4.57
C LEU A 88 12.94 0.97 -4.06
N ASN A 89 11.80 0.45 -3.66
CA ASN A 89 11.63 -0.91 -3.18
C ASN A 89 10.28 -1.45 -3.65
N GLY A 90 10.27 -2.55 -4.35
CA GLY A 90 9.05 -3.06 -4.96
C GLY A 90 9.10 -4.53 -5.33
N VAL A 91 8.03 -4.98 -5.94
CA VAL A 91 7.90 -6.33 -6.49
C VAL A 91 7.70 -6.27 -8.01
N LEU A 92 8.21 -7.27 -8.70
CA LEU A 92 7.92 -7.50 -10.12
C LEU A 92 6.97 -8.70 -10.22
N VAL A 93 5.86 -8.49 -10.91
CA VAL A 93 4.86 -9.52 -11.20
C VAL A 93 4.97 -9.89 -12.66
N ASP A 94 5.28 -11.15 -12.93
CA ASP A 94 5.24 -11.69 -14.27
C ASP A 94 3.79 -11.99 -14.67
N ALA A 95 3.23 -11.15 -15.51
CA ALA A 95 1.89 -11.27 -16.06
C ALA A 95 1.88 -11.91 -17.46
N SER A 96 3.03 -12.43 -17.92
CA SER A 96 3.19 -12.92 -19.29
C SER A 96 3.24 -14.46 -19.41
N ARG A 97 3.92 -15.15 -18.49
CA ARG A 97 4.27 -16.56 -18.69
C ARG A 97 3.22 -17.56 -18.24
N ASN A 98 2.59 -17.33 -17.09
CA ASN A 98 1.63 -18.28 -16.53
C ASN A 98 0.19 -17.79 -16.66
N ALA A 99 -0.10 -16.65 -16.03
CA ALA A 99 -1.43 -16.07 -15.98
C ALA A 99 -1.36 -14.56 -16.01
N VAL A 100 -2.37 -13.94 -16.61
CA VAL A 100 -2.60 -12.50 -16.54
C VAL A 100 -3.48 -12.25 -15.32
N PRO A 101 -2.97 -11.63 -14.25
CA PRO A 101 -3.79 -11.28 -13.08
C PRO A 101 -4.92 -10.34 -13.47
N LYS A 102 -6.11 -10.57 -12.91
CA LYS A 102 -7.23 -9.65 -13.09
C LYS A 102 -6.90 -8.29 -12.43
N PRO A 103 -7.43 -7.16 -12.96
CA PRO A 103 -7.22 -5.84 -12.34
C PRO A 103 -7.54 -5.80 -10.84
N GLU A 104 -8.60 -6.50 -10.39
CA GLU A 104 -8.99 -6.57 -8.98
C GLU A 104 -7.89 -7.20 -8.11
N THR A 105 -7.21 -8.22 -8.64
CA THR A 105 -6.06 -8.86 -7.96
C THR A 105 -4.87 -7.90 -7.85
N LEU A 106 -4.65 -7.07 -8.88
CA LEU A 106 -3.60 -6.07 -8.86
C LEU A 106 -3.91 -4.93 -7.88
N TYR A 107 -5.16 -4.48 -7.79
CA TYR A 107 -5.57 -3.51 -6.75
C TYR A 107 -5.32 -4.05 -5.34
N GLN A 108 -5.66 -5.32 -5.09
CA GLN A 108 -5.38 -5.96 -3.81
C GLN A 108 -3.87 -6.06 -3.54
N LEU A 109 -3.08 -6.41 -4.56
CA LEU A 109 -1.64 -6.48 -4.45
C LEU A 109 -1.02 -5.11 -4.15
N ILE A 110 -1.50 -4.03 -4.79
CA ILE A 110 -1.06 -2.66 -4.53
C ILE A 110 -1.25 -2.31 -3.04
N ARG A 111 -2.43 -2.56 -2.47
CA ARG A 111 -2.69 -2.30 -1.04
C ARG A 111 -1.75 -3.07 -0.12
N ARG A 112 -1.54 -4.36 -0.42
CA ARG A 112 -0.64 -5.21 0.36
C ARG A 112 0.82 -4.78 0.25
N CYS A 113 1.27 -4.43 -0.96
CA CYS A 113 2.61 -3.88 -1.18
C CYS A 113 2.82 -2.58 -0.39
N ALA A 114 1.88 -1.65 -0.46
CA ALA A 114 1.93 -0.41 0.32
C ALA A 114 2.04 -0.70 1.83
N ALA A 115 1.20 -1.59 2.37
CA ALA A 115 1.24 -1.99 3.77
C ALA A 115 2.56 -2.65 4.19
N MET A 116 3.28 -3.28 3.26
CA MET A 116 4.64 -3.78 3.51
C MET A 116 5.71 -2.69 3.40
N GLY A 117 5.36 -1.45 3.06
CA GLY A 117 6.28 -0.34 2.86
C GLY A 117 6.98 -0.36 1.50
N LEU A 118 6.44 -1.09 0.54
CA LEU A 118 6.90 -1.08 -0.84
C LEU A 118 6.29 0.13 -1.57
N ASN A 119 7.05 0.72 -2.49
CA ASN A 119 6.65 1.91 -3.23
C ASN A 119 6.72 1.73 -4.75
N ALA A 120 6.82 0.49 -5.21
CA ALA A 120 6.78 0.16 -6.64
C ALA A 120 6.15 -1.21 -6.87
N LEU A 121 5.36 -1.30 -7.94
CA LEU A 121 4.86 -2.52 -8.52
C LEU A 121 5.20 -2.52 -10.01
N PHE A 122 5.98 -3.50 -10.44
CA PHE A 122 6.36 -3.68 -11.84
C PHE A 122 5.54 -4.81 -12.44
N LEU A 123 4.91 -4.57 -13.58
CA LEU A 123 4.24 -5.61 -14.36
C LEU A 123 5.12 -5.97 -15.56
N TYR A 124 5.51 -7.22 -15.64
CA TYR A 124 6.19 -7.76 -16.81
C TYR A 124 5.16 -8.37 -17.75
N THR A 125 4.81 -7.68 -18.82
CA THR A 125 3.64 -7.98 -19.63
C THR A 125 3.92 -8.73 -20.93
N GLU A 126 5.09 -8.56 -21.55
CA GLU A 126 5.37 -9.05 -22.91
C GLU A 126 4.18 -8.74 -23.84
N ASP A 127 3.50 -9.79 -24.33
CA ASP A 127 2.36 -9.73 -25.26
C ASP A 127 0.98 -9.68 -24.56
N THR A 128 0.93 -9.44 -23.23
CA THR A 128 -0.32 -9.35 -22.47
C THR A 128 -0.79 -7.90 -22.25
N ILE A 129 -0.52 -7.06 -23.23
CA ILE A 129 -1.03 -5.68 -23.33
C ILE A 129 -1.60 -5.47 -24.74
N GLU A 130 -2.76 -4.85 -24.86
CA GLU A 130 -3.38 -4.56 -26.15
C GLU A 130 -2.61 -3.46 -26.91
N LEU A 131 -2.27 -3.72 -28.15
CA LEU A 131 -1.69 -2.75 -29.08
C LEU A 131 -2.68 -2.55 -30.24
N PRO A 132 -3.36 -1.39 -30.36
CA PRO A 132 -4.42 -1.15 -31.35
C PRO A 132 -3.98 -1.42 -32.80
N ASP A 133 -2.72 -1.11 -33.14
CA ASP A 133 -2.19 -1.30 -34.49
C ASP A 133 -1.67 -2.72 -34.78
N TYR A 134 -1.70 -3.60 -33.75
CA TYR A 134 -1.18 -4.97 -33.84
C TYR A 134 -2.20 -5.99 -33.31
N PRO A 135 -3.31 -6.25 -34.03
CA PRO A 135 -4.44 -7.05 -33.51
C PRO A 135 -4.09 -8.52 -33.19
N TYR A 136 -2.98 -9.01 -33.69
CA TYR A 136 -2.48 -10.37 -33.40
C TYR A 136 -1.47 -10.41 -32.23
N PHE A 137 -1.07 -9.26 -31.70
CA PHE A 137 -0.19 -9.22 -30.53
C PHE A 137 -0.95 -9.71 -29.30
N GLY A 138 -0.48 -10.77 -28.68
CA GLY A 138 -1.18 -11.43 -27.59
C GLY A 138 -2.48 -12.14 -27.98
N TYR A 139 -2.64 -12.51 -29.25
CA TYR A 139 -3.85 -13.20 -29.73
C TYR A 139 -4.15 -14.44 -28.90
N MET A 140 -5.43 -14.60 -28.52
CA MET A 140 -5.96 -15.66 -27.63
C MET A 140 -5.35 -15.68 -26.21
N ARG A 141 -4.68 -14.62 -25.79
CA ARG A 141 -4.23 -14.43 -24.40
C ARG A 141 -5.07 -13.36 -23.71
N GLY A 142 -5.18 -13.46 -22.38
CA GLY A 142 -5.65 -12.31 -21.62
C GLY A 142 -4.67 -11.15 -21.80
N ALA A 143 -5.18 -9.95 -22.04
CA ALA A 143 -4.36 -8.76 -22.19
C ALA A 143 -4.99 -7.58 -21.46
N TYR A 144 -4.15 -6.67 -20.98
CA TYR A 144 -4.61 -5.41 -20.40
C TYR A 144 -4.85 -4.38 -21.48
N THR A 145 -5.98 -3.71 -21.41
CA THR A 145 -6.24 -2.50 -22.19
C THR A 145 -5.42 -1.32 -21.66
N ALA A 146 -5.14 -0.35 -22.50
CA ALA A 146 -4.52 0.90 -22.08
C ALA A 146 -5.33 1.63 -20.98
N GLN A 147 -6.66 1.47 -20.98
CA GLN A 147 -7.54 2.04 -19.96
C GLN A 147 -7.38 1.34 -18.60
N GLU A 148 -7.26 0.02 -18.58
CA GLU A 148 -7.04 -0.74 -17.34
C GLU A 148 -5.69 -0.40 -16.72
N ILE A 149 -4.62 -0.30 -17.54
CA ILE A 149 -3.31 0.11 -17.04
C ILE A 149 -3.35 1.53 -16.44
N ARG A 150 -4.00 2.49 -17.09
CA ARG A 150 -4.16 3.84 -16.53
C ARG A 150 -4.92 3.83 -15.19
N LYS A 151 -6.00 3.06 -15.11
CA LYS A 151 -6.74 2.93 -13.84
C LYS A 151 -5.90 2.31 -12.72
N LEU A 152 -5.04 1.34 -13.06
CA LEU A 152 -4.11 0.74 -12.10
C LEU A 152 -3.06 1.74 -11.63
N ASP A 153 -2.52 2.54 -12.56
CA ASP A 153 -1.53 3.59 -12.25
C ASP A 153 -2.14 4.69 -11.38
N ASP A 154 -3.30 5.21 -11.77
CA ASP A 154 -4.06 6.20 -10.98
C ASP A 154 -4.40 5.67 -9.58
N TYR A 155 -4.75 4.39 -9.48
CA TYR A 155 -5.03 3.76 -8.20
C TYR A 155 -3.76 3.62 -7.36
N ALA A 156 -2.65 3.14 -7.94
CA ALA A 156 -1.38 2.97 -7.25
C ALA A 156 -0.82 4.32 -6.73
N ALA A 157 -1.05 5.41 -7.48
CA ALA A 157 -0.62 6.76 -7.07
C ALA A 157 -1.25 7.26 -5.77
N ARG A 158 -2.33 6.61 -5.28
CA ARG A 158 -2.96 6.92 -3.98
C ARG A 158 -2.16 6.36 -2.79
N PHE A 159 -1.33 5.33 -3.01
CA PHE A 159 -0.56 4.59 -2.03
C PHE A 159 0.93 4.91 -2.13
#